data_042acd40defe56dad62294adc8716078
#
_entry.id   042acd40defe56dad62294adc8716078
#
_cell.length_a   1.000
_cell.length_b   1.000
_cell.length_c   1.000
_cell.angle_alpha   90.00
_cell.angle_beta   90.00
_cell.angle_gamma   90.00
#
_symmetry.space_group_name_H-M   'P 1'
#
loop_
_entity.id
_entity.type
_entity.pdbx_description
1 polymer ?
#
loop_
_entity_poly.entity_id
_entity_poly.type
_entity_poly.pdbx_seq_one_letter_code
_entity_poly.pdbx_strand_id
1 'polypeptide(L)'
;MSAWVLAPALLVVSCSFPDEKDDTDPIETGSIQLQFDNIVGDQDLQLDSAKYMNAVGEDFTVNKLNYYISNIKLVRMDGSVFTVPQDSSYFLIREANPESQKLTIRNVLTGDYTGIEFVVGVDSLRSVMEPSEPGRKGILDKDMGPTNEEAMYWDWNPGYIFLKLEGSSDSATTANGRYYYHIGGFGGRTERTLNNLKTIKLTFPGQKAIVTTSIVSKVLIQADIQKVFNGPAQLSIKQSSSLMFSDSSKYVADNYAGMFSVKEIKIN
;
A
#
# COMPACT_ATOMS: atom_id res chain seq x y z
N MET A 1 48.96 -84.73 2.62
CA MET A 1 48.54 -83.81 1.59
C MET A 1 47.74 -82.73 2.27
N SER A 2 48.38 -81.59 2.63
CA SER A 2 47.74 -80.51 3.35
C SER A 2 47.45 -79.39 2.34
N ALA A 3 46.20 -79.07 2.17
CA ALA A 3 45.75 -77.95 1.30
C ALA A 3 45.68 -76.65 2.11
N TRP A 4 46.39 -75.65 1.68
CA TRP A 4 46.35 -74.30 2.25
C TRP A 4 45.28 -73.52 1.48
N VAL A 5 44.27 -73.00 2.21
CA VAL A 5 43.24 -72.11 1.68
C VAL A 5 43.68 -70.66 1.96
N LEU A 6 43.99 -69.92 0.91
CA LEU A 6 44.21 -68.46 0.99
C LEU A 6 42.85 -67.76 0.97
N ALA A 7 42.54 -66.99 2.00
CA ALA A 7 41.37 -66.08 2.00
C ALA A 7 41.80 -64.70 1.47
N PRO A 8 41.05 -64.04 0.59
CA PRO A 8 41.31 -62.71 0.12
C PRO A 8 40.88 -61.66 1.19
N ALA A 9 41.77 -60.78 1.55
CA ALA A 9 41.49 -59.62 2.40
C ALA A 9 40.80 -58.54 1.55
N LEU A 10 39.55 -58.22 1.85
CA LEU A 10 38.82 -57.08 1.28
C LEU A 10 39.26 -55.81 1.95
N LEU A 11 40.00 -54.94 1.26
CA LEU A 11 40.30 -53.56 1.68
C LEU A 11 39.05 -52.72 1.44
N VAL A 12 38.36 -52.30 2.51
CA VAL A 12 37.27 -51.33 2.46
C VAL A 12 37.93 -49.94 2.51
N VAL A 13 37.98 -49.27 1.35
CA VAL A 13 38.36 -47.85 1.28
C VAL A 13 37.16 -47.03 1.70
N SER A 14 37.18 -46.51 2.94
CA SER A 14 36.24 -45.51 3.41
C SER A 14 36.56 -44.18 2.77
N CYS A 15 35.80 -43.74 1.74
CA CYS A 15 35.80 -42.37 1.30
C CYS A 15 34.99 -41.54 2.28
N SER A 16 35.67 -40.82 3.18
CA SER A 16 35.06 -39.72 3.89
C SER A 16 34.87 -38.56 2.94
N PHE A 17 33.62 -38.27 2.59
CA PHE A 17 33.27 -37.00 1.96
C PHE A 17 33.48 -35.89 2.97
N PRO A 18 34.14 -34.77 2.60
CA PRO A 18 34.18 -33.61 3.49
C PRO A 18 32.73 -33.16 3.72
N ASP A 19 32.35 -32.97 4.98
CA ASP A 19 31.11 -32.28 5.32
C ASP A 19 31.11 -30.93 4.62
N GLU A 20 30.26 -30.75 3.63
CA GLU A 20 29.92 -29.41 3.13
C GLU A 20 29.32 -28.68 4.34
N LYS A 21 30.11 -27.80 4.93
CA LYS A 21 29.57 -26.80 5.84
C LYS A 21 28.55 -26.00 5.04
N ASP A 22 27.31 -26.12 5.44
CA ASP A 22 26.24 -25.25 5.00
C ASP A 22 26.52 -23.84 5.60
N ASP A 23 27.45 -23.13 4.95
CA ASP A 23 27.85 -21.76 5.29
C ASP A 23 26.79 -20.77 4.77
N THR A 24 25.51 -21.04 5.00
CA THR A 24 24.47 -20.03 4.87
C THR A 24 24.49 -19.17 6.13
N ASP A 25 25.19 -18.04 6.03
CA ASP A 25 25.07 -17.00 7.05
C ASP A 25 23.57 -16.71 7.29
N PRO A 26 23.13 -16.61 8.55
CA PRO A 26 21.74 -16.34 8.85
C PRO A 26 21.30 -15.05 8.16
N ILE A 27 20.20 -15.12 7.41
CA ILE A 27 19.63 -13.95 6.72
C ILE A 27 19.23 -12.93 7.79
N GLU A 28 19.97 -11.82 7.85
CA GLU A 28 19.68 -10.76 8.78
C GLU A 28 18.48 -9.91 8.30
N THR A 29 17.58 -9.63 9.21
CA THR A 29 16.40 -8.78 8.95
C THR A 29 16.25 -7.70 10.01
N GLY A 30 15.61 -6.61 9.63
CA GLY A 30 15.23 -5.51 10.49
C GLY A 30 13.82 -5.01 10.19
N SER A 31 13.59 -3.74 10.40
CA SER A 31 12.31 -3.10 10.08
C SER A 31 12.52 -1.72 9.46
N ILE A 32 11.51 -1.28 8.72
CA ILE A 32 11.40 0.07 8.20
C ILE A 32 10.03 0.65 8.58
N GLN A 33 10.00 1.92 8.92
CA GLN A 33 8.76 2.65 9.19
C GLN A 33 8.38 3.50 8.00
N LEU A 34 7.11 3.46 7.61
CA LEU A 34 6.51 4.37 6.64
C LEU A 34 5.51 5.23 7.41
N GLN A 35 5.62 6.54 7.27
CA GLN A 35 4.63 7.46 7.82
C GLN A 35 4.00 8.25 6.69
N PHE A 36 2.67 8.16 6.60
CA PHE A 36 1.89 8.96 5.68
C PHE A 36 1.50 10.28 6.36
N ASP A 37 1.63 11.37 5.61
CA ASP A 37 1.34 12.74 6.02
C ASP A 37 0.37 13.31 4.96
N ASN A 38 -0.92 13.39 5.31
CA ASN A 38 -1.93 13.85 4.38
C ASN A 38 -1.98 15.38 4.40
N ILE A 39 -1.83 15.99 3.24
CA ILE A 39 -1.79 17.43 3.06
C ILE A 39 -2.75 17.89 1.96
N VAL A 40 -3.01 19.19 1.88
CA VAL A 40 -3.68 19.84 0.76
C VAL A 40 -2.80 20.99 0.29
N GLY A 41 -2.10 20.77 -0.84
CA GLY A 41 -1.02 21.69 -1.26
C GLY A 41 0.14 21.66 -0.25
N ASP A 42 0.38 22.76 0.44
CA ASP A 42 1.41 22.94 1.48
C ASP A 42 0.84 22.96 2.89
N GLN A 43 -0.46 22.77 3.06
CA GLN A 43 -1.13 22.79 4.35
C GLN A 43 -1.40 21.38 4.87
N ASP A 44 -1.25 21.21 6.17
CA ASP A 44 -1.72 19.99 6.86
C ASP A 44 -3.22 19.80 6.63
N LEU A 45 -3.63 18.54 6.34
CA LEU A 45 -5.04 18.25 6.16
C LEU A 45 -5.75 18.26 7.52
N GLN A 46 -6.74 19.12 7.66
CA GLN A 46 -7.56 19.24 8.85
C GLN A 46 -9.01 18.88 8.53
N LEU A 47 -9.50 17.81 9.13
CA LEU A 47 -10.88 17.38 8.96
C LEU A 47 -11.85 18.41 9.56
N ASP A 48 -12.98 18.58 8.90
CA ASP A 48 -14.14 19.36 9.32
C ASP A 48 -13.94 20.86 9.53
N SER A 49 -12.71 21.35 9.58
CA SER A 49 -12.39 22.72 10.00
C SER A 49 -11.76 23.59 8.92
N ALA A 50 -10.82 23.05 8.15
CA ALA A 50 -10.13 23.84 7.14
C ALA A 50 -10.89 23.88 5.81
N LYS A 51 -10.91 25.06 5.17
CA LYS A 51 -11.47 25.27 3.83
C LYS A 51 -10.32 25.43 2.85
N TYR A 52 -10.35 24.66 1.78
CA TYR A 52 -9.34 24.60 0.72
C TYR A 52 -9.95 25.04 -0.60
N MET A 53 -9.12 25.26 -1.62
CA MET A 53 -9.54 25.58 -2.99
C MET A 53 -8.96 24.56 -3.95
N ASN A 54 -9.80 24.03 -4.85
CA ASN A 54 -9.33 23.19 -5.96
C ASN A 54 -8.83 24.04 -7.13
N ALA A 55 -8.25 23.39 -8.14
CA ALA A 55 -7.65 24.10 -9.28
C ALA A 55 -8.66 24.86 -10.18
N VAL A 56 -9.93 24.55 -10.10
CA VAL A 56 -10.99 25.24 -10.86
C VAL A 56 -11.67 26.33 -10.03
N GLY A 57 -11.12 26.66 -8.84
CA GLY A 57 -11.60 27.77 -8.01
C GLY A 57 -12.82 27.43 -7.17
N GLU A 58 -13.09 26.15 -6.92
CA GLU A 58 -14.17 25.73 -6.03
C GLU A 58 -13.58 25.50 -4.62
N ASP A 59 -14.27 26.01 -3.60
CA ASP A 59 -13.95 25.71 -2.22
C ASP A 59 -14.32 24.30 -1.84
N PHE A 60 -13.60 23.71 -0.88
CA PHE A 60 -13.98 22.44 -0.29
C PHE A 60 -13.42 22.26 1.13
N THR A 61 -14.12 21.50 1.93
CA THR A 61 -13.61 20.95 3.20
C THR A 61 -13.44 19.44 3.02
N VAL A 62 -12.68 18.81 3.90
CA VAL A 62 -12.57 17.34 3.97
C VAL A 62 -13.17 16.88 5.30
N ASN A 63 -14.16 16.00 5.25
CA ASN A 63 -14.78 15.41 6.45
C ASN A 63 -14.30 13.96 6.65
N LYS A 64 -13.88 13.30 5.57
CA LYS A 64 -13.36 11.93 5.63
C LYS A 64 -12.32 11.70 4.54
N LEU A 65 -11.19 11.12 4.95
CA LEU A 65 -10.18 10.60 4.03
C LEU A 65 -9.70 9.24 4.54
N ASN A 66 -9.99 8.21 3.76
CA ASN A 66 -9.49 6.86 3.97
C ASN A 66 -8.98 6.28 2.64
N TYR A 67 -7.85 5.56 2.66
CA TYR A 67 -7.38 4.85 1.47
C TYR A 67 -6.56 3.62 1.80
N TYR A 68 -6.64 2.60 0.96
CA TYR A 68 -5.83 1.40 1.09
C TYR A 68 -4.46 1.56 0.43
N ILE A 69 -3.44 1.10 1.14
CA ILE A 69 -2.09 0.85 0.63
C ILE A 69 -1.84 -0.65 0.69
N SER A 70 -1.36 -1.21 -0.41
CA SER A 70 -1.08 -2.66 -0.49
C SER A 70 0.12 -2.97 -1.37
N ASN A 71 0.54 -4.25 -1.36
CA ASN A 71 1.56 -4.81 -2.26
C ASN A 71 2.88 -4.03 -2.23
N ILE A 72 3.37 -3.76 -1.02
CA ILE A 72 4.56 -2.95 -0.79
C ILE A 72 5.81 -3.69 -1.25
N LYS A 73 6.67 -2.97 -1.97
CA LYS A 73 8.00 -3.40 -2.38
C LYS A 73 9.01 -2.33 -2.03
N LEU A 74 10.17 -2.73 -1.57
CA LEU A 74 11.29 -1.84 -1.28
C LEU A 74 12.39 -2.07 -2.32
N VAL A 75 12.84 -1.02 -2.97
CA VAL A 75 13.88 -1.08 -4.00
C VAL A 75 15.23 -0.85 -3.34
N ARG A 76 16.14 -1.82 -3.48
CA ARG A 76 17.49 -1.76 -2.93
C ARG A 76 18.42 -0.91 -3.79
N MET A 77 19.55 -0.51 -3.21
CA MET A 77 20.56 0.29 -3.92
C MET A 77 21.15 -0.45 -5.13
N ASP A 78 21.23 -1.78 -5.11
CA ASP A 78 21.70 -2.61 -6.22
C ASP A 78 20.64 -2.85 -7.30
N GLY A 79 19.44 -2.28 -7.14
CA GLY A 79 18.30 -2.45 -8.04
C GLY A 79 17.45 -3.69 -7.77
N SER A 80 17.86 -4.56 -6.86
CA SER A 80 17.04 -5.69 -6.44
C SER A 80 15.82 -5.19 -5.63
N VAL A 81 14.78 -6.03 -5.52
CA VAL A 81 13.52 -5.65 -4.90
C VAL A 81 13.19 -6.62 -3.77
N PHE A 82 12.99 -6.08 -2.58
CA PHE A 82 12.39 -6.81 -1.47
C PHE A 82 10.86 -6.66 -1.55
N THR A 83 10.15 -7.76 -1.71
CA THR A 83 8.68 -7.77 -1.72
C THR A 83 8.17 -8.14 -0.34
N VAL A 84 7.36 -7.26 0.26
CA VAL A 84 6.68 -7.55 1.53
C VAL A 84 5.70 -8.71 1.33
N PRO A 85 5.71 -9.75 2.17
CA PRO A 85 4.77 -10.86 2.05
C PRO A 85 3.32 -10.37 1.96
N GLN A 86 2.55 -10.98 1.05
CA GLN A 86 1.20 -10.53 0.69
C GLN A 86 0.30 -10.28 1.91
N ASP A 87 0.27 -11.23 2.86
CA ASP A 87 -0.60 -11.13 4.04
C ASP A 87 -0.19 -10.03 5.03
N SER A 88 1.02 -9.52 4.91
CA SER A 88 1.56 -8.42 5.73
C SER A 88 1.59 -7.09 4.98
N SER A 89 0.95 -7.00 3.82
CA SER A 89 1.08 -5.88 2.88
C SER A 89 -0.23 -5.17 2.59
N TYR A 90 -1.16 -5.14 3.55
CA TYR A 90 -2.42 -4.39 3.46
C TYR A 90 -2.56 -3.45 4.64
N PHE A 91 -2.80 -2.18 4.34
CA PHE A 91 -2.96 -1.12 5.34
C PHE A 91 -4.09 -0.19 4.91
N LEU A 92 -4.86 0.26 5.87
CA LEU A 92 -5.89 1.28 5.67
C LEU A 92 -5.46 2.55 6.38
N ILE A 93 -5.11 3.54 5.61
CA ILE A 93 -4.78 4.88 6.10
C ILE A 93 -6.07 5.64 6.31
N ARG A 94 -6.24 6.20 7.52
CA ARG A 94 -7.39 7.02 7.91
C ARG A 94 -6.91 8.32 8.51
N GLU A 95 -7.37 9.45 7.97
CA GLU A 95 -7.00 10.75 8.51
C GLU A 95 -7.48 10.92 9.96
N ALA A 96 -8.67 10.45 10.27
CA ALA A 96 -9.22 10.49 11.63
C ALA A 96 -8.48 9.59 12.65
N ASN A 97 -7.50 8.78 12.21
CA ASN A 97 -6.73 7.88 13.08
C ASN A 97 -5.23 7.98 12.79
N PRO A 98 -4.50 8.87 13.50
CA PRO A 98 -3.06 9.07 13.28
C PRO A 98 -2.18 7.82 13.42
N GLU A 99 -2.61 6.81 14.18
CA GLU A 99 -1.86 5.55 14.30
C GLU A 99 -1.96 4.71 13.02
N SER A 100 -3.04 4.83 12.26
CA SER A 100 -3.17 4.15 10.96
C SER A 100 -2.22 4.70 9.91
N GLN A 101 -1.68 5.90 10.12
CA GLN A 101 -0.74 6.57 9.21
C GLN A 101 0.72 6.12 9.44
N LYS A 102 0.98 5.34 10.48
CA LYS A 102 2.30 4.84 10.87
C LYS A 102 2.39 3.34 10.62
N LEU A 103 3.08 2.95 9.58
CA LEU A 103 3.25 1.54 9.21
C LEU A 103 4.63 1.07 9.64
N THR A 104 4.71 -0.13 10.21
CA THR A 104 5.98 -0.80 10.49
C THR A 104 6.05 -2.08 9.65
N ILE A 105 6.93 -2.09 8.67
CA ILE A 105 7.24 -3.26 7.86
C ILE A 105 8.36 -4.02 8.56
N ARG A 106 8.08 -5.25 8.97
CA ARG A 106 9.00 -6.13 9.69
C ARG A 106 9.64 -7.15 8.75
N ASN A 107 10.69 -7.80 9.24
CA ASN A 107 11.41 -8.86 8.53
C ASN A 107 11.93 -8.39 7.15
N VAL A 108 12.31 -7.12 7.07
CA VAL A 108 12.94 -6.54 5.89
C VAL A 108 14.40 -6.95 5.88
N LEU A 109 14.91 -7.44 4.75
CA LEU A 109 16.34 -7.79 4.61
C LEU A 109 17.21 -6.57 4.96
N THR A 110 18.30 -6.80 5.68
CA THR A 110 19.26 -5.72 5.97
C THR A 110 19.86 -5.17 4.69
N GLY A 111 20.12 -3.87 4.67
CA GLY A 111 20.72 -3.18 3.52
C GLY A 111 20.20 -1.76 3.32
N ASP A 112 20.61 -1.19 2.20
CA ASP A 112 20.28 0.17 1.78
C ASP A 112 19.17 0.16 0.74
N TYR A 113 18.15 0.98 0.96
CA TYR A 113 16.98 1.11 0.10
C TYR A 113 16.89 2.52 -0.49
N THR A 114 16.58 2.60 -1.79
CA THR A 114 16.55 3.85 -2.56
C THR A 114 15.16 4.19 -3.10
N GLY A 115 14.18 3.34 -2.83
CA GLY A 115 12.81 3.57 -3.29
C GLY A 115 11.81 2.61 -2.68
N ILE A 116 10.55 2.92 -2.92
CA ILE A 116 9.39 2.13 -2.52
C ILE A 116 8.36 2.08 -3.64
N GLU A 117 7.75 0.92 -3.83
CA GLU A 117 6.57 0.76 -4.66
C GLU A 117 5.42 0.25 -3.80
N PHE A 118 4.21 0.72 -4.07
CA PHE A 118 2.99 0.19 -3.45
C PHE A 118 1.78 0.40 -4.38
N VAL A 119 0.70 -0.27 -4.07
CA VAL A 119 -0.57 -0.13 -4.79
C VAL A 119 -1.54 0.68 -3.93
N VAL A 120 -2.21 1.67 -4.53
CA VAL A 120 -3.42 2.26 -3.95
C VAL A 120 -4.59 1.36 -4.31
N GLY A 121 -5.18 0.74 -3.29
CA GLY A 121 -6.28 -0.19 -3.41
C GLY A 121 -5.97 -1.59 -2.88
N VAL A 122 -6.89 -2.52 -3.14
CA VAL A 122 -6.78 -3.95 -2.81
C VAL A 122 -6.77 -4.74 -4.11
N ASP A 123 -5.71 -5.49 -4.35
CA ASP A 123 -5.49 -6.21 -5.60
C ASP A 123 -6.58 -7.26 -5.91
N SER A 124 -6.61 -7.72 -7.16
CA SER A 124 -7.64 -8.62 -7.66
C SER A 124 -7.63 -9.97 -6.96
N LEU A 125 -6.45 -10.53 -6.64
CA LEU A 125 -6.36 -11.81 -5.94
C LEU A 125 -7.09 -11.75 -4.60
N ARG A 126 -6.87 -10.69 -3.83
CA ARG A 126 -7.50 -10.49 -2.54
C ARG A 126 -8.98 -10.11 -2.68
N SER A 127 -9.32 -9.31 -3.68
CA SER A 127 -10.69 -8.86 -3.92
C SER A 127 -11.64 -9.99 -4.36
N VAL A 128 -11.14 -11.05 -5.03
CA VAL A 128 -11.95 -12.20 -5.45
C VAL A 128 -12.09 -13.30 -4.39
N MET A 129 -11.31 -13.26 -3.31
CA MET A 129 -11.43 -14.21 -2.21
C MET A 129 -12.81 -14.14 -1.55
N GLU A 130 -13.28 -15.26 -1.01
CA GLU A 130 -14.51 -15.28 -0.24
C GLU A 130 -14.33 -14.50 1.09
N PRO A 131 -15.36 -13.80 1.58
CA PRO A 131 -15.27 -13.02 2.84
C PRO A 131 -14.87 -13.84 4.07
N SER A 132 -15.13 -15.15 4.06
CA SER A 132 -14.76 -16.08 5.14
C SER A 132 -13.28 -16.47 5.15
N GLU A 133 -12.56 -16.26 4.05
CA GLU A 133 -11.15 -16.63 3.93
C GLU A 133 -10.27 -15.84 4.90
N PRO A 134 -9.23 -16.48 5.51
CA PRO A 134 -8.35 -15.81 6.47
C PRO A 134 -7.71 -14.53 5.92
N GLY A 135 -7.37 -14.53 4.63
CA GLY A 135 -6.79 -13.36 3.97
C GLY A 135 -7.72 -12.16 3.81
N ARG A 136 -9.02 -12.32 4.15
CA ARG A 136 -10.06 -11.27 4.14
C ARG A 136 -10.42 -10.80 5.56
N LYS A 137 -9.63 -11.15 6.57
CA LYS A 137 -9.84 -10.75 7.96
C LYS A 137 -9.00 -9.53 8.33
N GLY A 138 -9.21 -9.02 9.54
CA GLY A 138 -8.52 -7.83 10.01
C GLY A 138 -8.90 -6.59 9.22
N ILE A 139 -7.91 -5.89 8.69
CA ILE A 139 -8.11 -4.62 7.97
C ILE A 139 -8.93 -4.77 6.67
N LEU A 140 -9.03 -5.98 6.15
CA LEU A 140 -9.80 -6.33 4.95
C LEU A 140 -11.17 -6.95 5.27
N ASP A 141 -11.54 -7.03 6.54
CA ASP A 141 -12.87 -7.52 6.88
C ASP A 141 -13.93 -6.53 6.38
N LYS A 142 -14.87 -7.04 5.57
CA LYS A 142 -15.93 -6.22 4.98
C LYS A 142 -16.84 -5.57 6.04
N ASP A 143 -16.94 -6.22 7.19
CA ASP A 143 -17.77 -5.80 8.31
C ASP A 143 -17.00 -4.94 9.33
N MET A 144 -15.77 -4.53 8.99
CA MET A 144 -14.94 -3.72 9.86
C MET A 144 -15.43 -2.27 9.87
N GLY A 145 -15.77 -1.83 11.07
CA GLY A 145 -16.26 -0.48 11.36
C GLY A 145 -17.57 -0.51 12.13
N PRO A 146 -17.78 0.43 13.06
CA PRO A 146 -18.98 0.46 13.90
C PRO A 146 -20.23 0.88 13.12
N THR A 147 -20.08 1.44 11.93
CA THR A 147 -21.18 1.91 11.08
C THR A 147 -20.91 1.65 9.60
N ASN A 148 -21.96 1.57 8.80
CA ASN A 148 -21.85 1.51 7.34
C ASN A 148 -21.13 2.73 6.73
N GLU A 149 -21.10 3.86 7.42
CA GLU A 149 -20.41 5.07 6.99
C GLU A 149 -18.88 4.90 6.99
N GLU A 150 -18.35 4.04 7.86
CA GLU A 150 -16.91 3.73 7.90
C GLU A 150 -16.51 2.60 6.96
N ALA A 151 -17.49 1.86 6.42
CA ALA A 151 -17.22 0.73 5.55
C ALA A 151 -16.38 1.15 4.33
N MET A 152 -15.35 0.37 4.06
CA MET A 152 -14.48 0.49 2.88
C MET A 152 -14.74 -0.66 1.91
N TYR A 153 -15.97 -1.18 1.87
CA TYR A 153 -16.36 -2.29 1.03
C TYR A 153 -17.80 -2.14 0.55
N TRP A 154 -18.04 -2.49 -0.71
CA TRP A 154 -19.38 -2.65 -1.28
C TRP A 154 -19.71 -4.13 -1.38
N ASP A 155 -20.91 -4.54 -0.95
CA ASP A 155 -21.37 -5.93 -1.02
C ASP A 155 -21.72 -6.40 -2.45
N TRP A 156 -21.38 -5.60 -3.46
CA TRP A 156 -21.57 -5.90 -4.85
C TRP A 156 -20.23 -5.88 -5.63
N ASN A 157 -20.24 -6.16 -6.94
CA ASN A 157 -19.09 -6.49 -7.77
C ASN A 157 -17.78 -5.66 -7.59
N PRO A 158 -17.77 -4.33 -7.36
CA PRO A 158 -16.53 -3.58 -7.20
C PRO A 158 -15.70 -3.91 -5.95
N GLY A 159 -16.31 -4.48 -4.91
CA GLY A 159 -15.63 -4.88 -3.68
C GLY A 159 -15.10 -3.71 -2.86
N TYR A 160 -13.78 -3.63 -2.66
CA TYR A 160 -13.18 -2.60 -1.81
C TYR A 160 -13.25 -1.19 -2.42
N ILE A 161 -13.50 -0.20 -1.54
CA ILE A 161 -13.30 1.22 -1.82
C ILE A 161 -11.82 1.53 -1.59
N PHE A 162 -11.10 1.86 -2.64
CA PHE A 162 -9.65 2.10 -2.59
C PHE A 162 -9.30 3.45 -1.99
N LEU A 163 -10.11 4.46 -2.32
CA LEU A 163 -10.05 5.79 -1.75
C LEU A 163 -11.47 6.26 -1.46
N LYS A 164 -11.71 6.71 -0.23
CA LYS A 164 -12.94 7.37 0.22
C LYS A 164 -12.58 8.78 0.65
N LEU A 165 -13.02 9.76 -0.13
CA LEU A 165 -12.84 11.19 0.13
C LEU A 165 -14.22 11.85 0.15
N GLU A 166 -14.59 12.42 1.28
CA GLU A 166 -15.85 13.09 1.48
C GLU A 166 -15.64 14.47 2.09
N GLY A 167 -16.48 15.41 1.74
CA GLY A 167 -16.44 16.74 2.30
C GLY A 167 -17.64 17.58 1.91
N SER A 168 -17.55 18.89 2.15
CA SER A 168 -18.55 19.87 1.79
C SER A 168 -17.96 20.91 0.85
N SER A 169 -18.79 21.50 0.00
CA SER A 169 -18.42 22.58 -0.91
C SER A 169 -19.64 23.41 -1.22
N ASP A 170 -19.46 24.74 -1.30
CA ASP A 170 -20.52 25.64 -1.76
C ASP A 170 -20.89 25.38 -3.24
N SER A 171 -20.00 24.71 -3.97
CA SER A 171 -20.20 24.28 -5.35
C SER A 171 -20.89 22.91 -5.50
N ALA A 172 -21.04 22.15 -4.42
CA ALA A 172 -21.65 20.82 -4.50
C ALA A 172 -23.15 20.89 -4.87
N THR A 173 -23.57 20.02 -5.79
CA THR A 173 -24.95 19.98 -6.29
C THR A 173 -25.85 18.99 -5.56
N THR A 174 -25.32 18.27 -4.56
CA THR A 174 -26.10 17.41 -3.68
C THR A 174 -26.97 18.25 -2.73
N ALA A 175 -28.11 17.70 -2.32
CA ALA A 175 -29.07 18.42 -1.47
C ALA A 175 -28.50 18.89 -0.12
N ASN A 176 -27.44 18.24 0.37
CA ASN A 176 -26.78 18.55 1.64
C ASN A 176 -25.45 19.33 1.47
N GLY A 177 -25.14 19.80 0.25
CA GLY A 177 -23.91 20.55 -0.02
C GLY A 177 -22.61 19.74 0.13
N ARG A 178 -22.70 18.40 0.08
CA ARG A 178 -21.54 17.51 0.24
C ARG A 178 -21.12 16.89 -1.07
N TYR A 179 -19.84 16.54 -1.15
CA TYR A 179 -19.31 15.69 -2.21
C TYR A 179 -18.84 14.35 -1.67
N TYR A 180 -18.90 13.31 -2.53
CA TYR A 180 -18.60 11.92 -2.18
C TYR A 180 -17.78 11.27 -3.28
N TYR A 181 -16.52 11.00 -3.04
CA TYR A 181 -15.65 10.27 -3.96
C TYR A 181 -15.28 8.93 -3.33
N HIS A 182 -16.01 7.88 -3.73
CA HIS A 182 -15.76 6.52 -3.30
C HIS A 182 -15.22 5.73 -4.49
N ILE A 183 -13.92 5.60 -4.58
CA ILE A 183 -13.25 5.04 -5.73
C ILE A 183 -12.81 3.62 -5.43
N GLY A 184 -13.27 2.66 -6.23
CA GLY A 184 -12.91 1.26 -6.18
C GLY A 184 -12.91 0.67 -7.58
N GLY A 185 -12.85 -0.65 -7.68
CA GLY A 185 -12.82 -1.38 -8.95
C GLY A 185 -11.44 -1.96 -9.24
N PHE A 186 -11.36 -3.29 -9.17
CA PHE A 186 -10.11 -4.05 -9.33
C PHE A 186 -10.02 -4.77 -10.70
N GLY A 187 -10.91 -4.47 -11.64
CA GLY A 187 -10.97 -5.11 -12.95
C GLY A 187 -12.06 -6.18 -13.10
N GLY A 188 -12.82 -6.45 -12.03
CA GLY A 188 -13.97 -7.35 -12.01
C GLY A 188 -13.65 -8.78 -11.59
N ARG A 189 -14.68 -9.48 -11.10
CA ARG A 189 -14.61 -10.86 -10.58
C ARG A 189 -14.85 -11.89 -11.69
N THR A 190 -15.92 -11.76 -12.43
CA THR A 190 -16.35 -12.68 -13.48
C THR A 190 -16.28 -12.06 -14.87
N GLU A 191 -16.53 -10.77 -14.96
CA GLU A 191 -16.46 -9.98 -16.18
C GLU A 191 -15.48 -8.81 -15.99
N ARG A 192 -14.87 -8.39 -17.09
CA ARG A 192 -13.96 -7.25 -17.06
C ARG A 192 -14.75 -5.98 -16.78
N THR A 193 -14.33 -5.26 -15.72
CA THR A 193 -14.89 -3.99 -15.30
C THR A 193 -13.78 -2.94 -15.15
N LEU A 194 -14.11 -1.80 -14.55
CA LEU A 194 -13.16 -0.74 -14.24
C LEU A 194 -12.01 -1.26 -13.37
N ASN A 195 -10.80 -0.83 -13.69
CA ASN A 195 -9.62 -1.07 -12.87
C ASN A 195 -8.99 0.26 -12.46
N ASN A 196 -9.23 0.63 -11.21
CA ASN A 196 -8.73 1.84 -10.57
C ASN A 196 -7.55 1.60 -9.64
N LEU A 197 -6.98 0.38 -9.65
CA LEU A 197 -5.71 0.11 -8.96
C LEU A 197 -4.60 0.94 -9.58
N LYS A 198 -3.79 1.61 -8.75
CA LYS A 198 -2.64 2.39 -9.21
C LYS A 198 -1.38 1.96 -8.46
N THR A 199 -0.36 1.57 -9.23
CA THR A 199 0.97 1.33 -8.68
C THR A 199 1.71 2.65 -8.58
N ILE A 200 2.14 2.97 -7.37
CA ILE A 200 2.93 4.16 -7.05
C ILE A 200 4.38 3.73 -6.91
N LYS A 201 5.27 4.49 -7.53
CA LYS A 201 6.73 4.27 -7.45
C LYS A 201 7.38 5.55 -6.98
N LEU A 202 8.02 5.50 -5.83
CA LEU A 202 8.71 6.64 -5.24
C LEU A 202 10.18 6.32 -5.09
N THR A 203 11.04 7.18 -5.60
CA THR A 203 12.47 7.17 -5.32
C THR A 203 12.77 8.00 -4.09
N PHE A 204 13.89 7.74 -3.42
CA PHE A 204 14.36 8.49 -2.26
C PHE A 204 15.39 9.53 -2.71
N PRO A 205 14.98 10.77 -3.00
CA PRO A 205 15.85 11.74 -3.67
C PRO A 205 17.07 12.10 -2.82
N GLY A 206 18.28 11.76 -3.29
CA GLY A 206 19.54 12.10 -2.62
C GLY A 206 19.75 11.44 -1.25
N GLN A 207 18.88 10.51 -0.85
CA GLN A 207 18.88 9.83 0.44
C GLN A 207 18.71 8.32 0.25
N LYS A 208 18.94 7.57 1.30
CA LYS A 208 18.64 6.13 1.38
C LYS A 208 18.06 5.80 2.74
N ALA A 209 17.18 4.81 2.79
CA ALA A 209 16.78 4.20 4.04
C ALA A 209 17.73 3.05 4.36
N ILE A 210 18.21 2.99 5.59
CA ILE A 210 19.12 1.96 6.09
C ILE A 210 18.32 1.03 6.99
N VAL A 211 18.38 -0.26 6.72
CA VAL A 211 17.77 -1.30 7.54
C VAL A 211 18.86 -2.20 8.06
N THR A 212 18.99 -2.29 9.37
CA THR A 212 19.85 -3.28 10.06
C THR A 212 19.07 -3.93 11.21
N THR A 213 19.67 -4.81 11.95
CA THR A 213 19.08 -5.40 13.15
C THR A 213 18.83 -4.36 14.27
N SER A 214 19.49 -3.20 14.22
CA SER A 214 19.43 -2.15 15.24
C SER A 214 18.97 -0.78 14.71
N ILE A 215 19.10 -0.52 13.40
CA ILE A 215 18.72 0.75 12.77
C ILE A 215 17.37 0.60 12.10
N VAL A 216 16.44 1.51 12.41
CA VAL A 216 15.12 1.61 11.80
C VAL A 216 14.99 2.95 11.08
N SER A 217 15.05 2.94 9.78
CA SER A 217 14.75 4.14 9.00
C SER A 217 13.26 4.42 8.97
N LYS A 218 12.91 5.70 9.04
CA LYS A 218 11.54 6.20 8.88
C LYS A 218 11.43 7.02 7.59
N VAL A 219 10.59 6.58 6.69
CA VAL A 219 10.28 7.27 5.43
C VAL A 219 8.99 8.05 5.61
N LEU A 220 9.06 9.38 5.49
CA LEU A 220 7.89 10.26 5.52
C LEU A 220 7.38 10.45 4.08
N ILE A 221 6.16 9.99 3.82
CA ILE A 221 5.47 10.05 2.54
C ILE A 221 4.33 11.06 2.66
N GLN A 222 4.37 12.12 1.88
CA GLN A 222 3.25 13.06 1.78
C GLN A 222 2.24 12.55 0.75
N ALA A 223 0.95 12.66 1.11
CA ALA A 223 -0.18 12.43 0.23
C ALA A 223 -0.94 13.76 0.06
N ASP A 224 -0.70 14.43 -1.06
CA ASP A 224 -1.33 15.72 -1.38
C ASP A 224 -2.73 15.51 -1.98
N ILE A 225 -3.76 15.71 -1.17
CA ILE A 225 -5.16 15.50 -1.55
C ILE A 225 -5.64 16.52 -2.59
N GLN A 226 -4.99 17.66 -2.72
CA GLN A 226 -5.29 18.60 -3.80
C GLN A 226 -5.09 17.96 -5.17
N LYS A 227 -4.15 17.01 -5.30
CA LYS A 227 -3.90 16.26 -6.53
C LYS A 227 -5.08 15.37 -6.95
N VAL A 228 -5.95 14.98 -6.02
CA VAL A 228 -7.18 14.24 -6.36
C VAL A 228 -8.07 15.07 -7.28
N PHE A 229 -8.12 16.39 -7.07
CA PHE A 229 -8.89 17.31 -7.92
C PHE A 229 -8.09 17.83 -9.12
N ASN A 230 -6.76 17.85 -9.01
CA ASN A 230 -5.87 18.52 -9.96
C ASN A 230 -4.70 17.61 -10.36
N GLY A 231 -4.94 16.70 -11.27
CA GLY A 231 -3.97 15.78 -11.84
C GLY A 231 -4.04 15.80 -13.37
N PRO A 232 -3.90 14.64 -14.02
CA PRO A 232 -4.15 14.52 -15.46
C PRO A 232 -5.54 14.99 -15.90
N ALA A 233 -6.53 14.89 -14.99
CA ALA A 233 -7.87 15.47 -15.17
C ALA A 233 -8.11 16.57 -14.13
N GLN A 234 -8.69 17.69 -14.55
CA GLN A 234 -9.23 18.69 -13.64
C GLN A 234 -10.66 18.31 -13.26
N LEU A 235 -10.89 18.09 -11.96
CA LEU A 235 -12.20 17.70 -11.46
C LEU A 235 -12.92 18.91 -10.85
N SER A 236 -14.17 19.09 -11.26
CA SER A 236 -15.07 20.07 -10.68
C SER A 236 -16.07 19.37 -9.76
N ILE A 237 -16.17 19.81 -8.52
CA ILE A 237 -17.16 19.34 -7.55
C ILE A 237 -18.55 19.65 -8.04
N LYS A 238 -18.76 20.83 -8.65
CA LYS A 238 -20.02 21.24 -9.23
C LYS A 238 -20.51 20.29 -10.33
N GLN A 239 -19.59 19.83 -11.19
CA GLN A 239 -19.92 18.89 -12.27
C GLN A 239 -20.11 17.46 -11.75
N SER A 240 -19.41 17.08 -10.72
CA SER A 240 -19.37 15.72 -10.22
C SER A 240 -19.26 15.70 -8.69
N SER A 241 -20.35 16.04 -8.01
CA SER A 241 -20.38 16.00 -6.52
C SER A 241 -20.44 14.58 -5.95
N SER A 242 -20.76 13.57 -6.76
CA SER A 242 -20.77 12.18 -6.33
C SER A 242 -20.11 11.32 -7.41
N LEU A 243 -18.98 10.74 -7.08
CA LEU A 243 -18.24 9.80 -7.94
C LEU A 243 -18.04 8.50 -7.18
N MET A 244 -18.65 7.45 -7.70
CA MET A 244 -18.53 6.10 -7.15
C MET A 244 -18.01 5.16 -8.25
N PHE A 245 -18.52 3.95 -8.36
CA PHE A 245 -18.15 3.01 -9.40
C PHE A 245 -18.80 3.43 -10.75
N SER A 246 -18.09 4.23 -11.52
CA SER A 246 -18.52 4.75 -12.83
C SER A 246 -17.31 5.00 -13.72
N ASP A 247 -17.52 5.18 -15.03
CA ASP A 247 -16.44 5.48 -15.99
C ASP A 247 -15.65 6.74 -15.58
N SER A 248 -16.31 7.70 -14.94
CA SER A 248 -15.65 8.92 -14.46
C SER A 248 -14.75 8.68 -13.23
N SER A 249 -14.92 7.57 -12.50
CA SER A 249 -14.08 7.26 -11.34
C SER A 249 -12.61 7.04 -11.70
N LYS A 250 -12.34 6.65 -12.95
CA LYS A 250 -10.96 6.51 -13.46
C LYS A 250 -10.19 7.83 -13.42
N TYR A 251 -10.85 8.97 -13.61
CA TYR A 251 -10.18 10.28 -13.58
C TYR A 251 -9.68 10.60 -12.17
N VAL A 252 -10.45 10.25 -11.14
CA VAL A 252 -10.01 10.35 -9.74
C VAL A 252 -8.84 9.41 -9.51
N ALA A 253 -8.92 8.18 -10.03
CA ALA A 253 -7.85 7.19 -9.88
C ALA A 253 -6.56 7.62 -10.59
N ASP A 254 -6.65 8.17 -11.79
CA ASP A 254 -5.50 8.70 -12.52
C ASP A 254 -4.88 9.89 -11.78
N ASN A 255 -5.68 10.71 -11.13
CA ASN A 255 -5.25 11.85 -10.34
C ASN A 255 -4.55 11.41 -9.04
N TYR A 256 -5.16 10.51 -8.24
CA TYR A 256 -4.55 10.10 -6.97
C TYR A 256 -3.23 9.31 -7.16
N ALA A 257 -3.00 8.77 -8.36
CA ALA A 257 -1.70 8.19 -8.68
C ALA A 257 -0.53 9.18 -8.52
N GLY A 258 -0.79 10.47 -8.70
CA GLY A 258 0.18 11.55 -8.58
C GLY A 258 0.22 12.23 -7.20
N MET A 259 -0.55 11.78 -6.22
CA MET A 259 -0.64 12.50 -4.95
C MET A 259 0.51 12.21 -3.97
N PHE A 260 1.30 11.17 -4.20
CA PHE A 260 2.33 10.74 -3.26
C PHE A 260 3.72 11.26 -3.61
N SER A 261 4.47 11.66 -2.58
CA SER A 261 5.87 12.03 -2.68
C SER A 261 6.63 11.69 -1.40
N VAL A 262 7.95 11.46 -1.50
CA VAL A 262 8.80 11.31 -0.32
C VAL A 262 9.25 12.69 0.15
N LYS A 263 8.94 13.05 1.39
CA LYS A 263 9.34 14.30 2.00
C LYS A 263 10.73 14.21 2.63
N GLU A 264 10.95 13.19 3.44
CA GLU A 264 12.23 13.01 4.13
C GLU A 264 12.43 11.54 4.57
N ILE A 265 13.68 11.19 4.86
CA ILE A 265 14.04 9.92 5.49
C ILE A 265 14.83 10.24 6.76
N LYS A 266 14.38 9.72 7.88
CA LYS A 266 15.06 9.79 9.19
C LYS A 266 15.64 8.43 9.53
N ILE A 267 16.90 8.41 9.91
CA ILE A 267 17.61 7.21 10.38
C ILE A 267 17.63 7.30 11.90
N ASN A 268 16.99 6.37 12.59
CA ASN A 268 16.88 6.32 14.05
C ASN A 268 17.74 5.20 14.63
#